data_636661867974fe4224c6264dd1b46fe1
#
_entry.id   636661867974fe4224c6264dd1b46fe1
#
_cell.length_a   1.000
_cell.length_b   1.000
_cell.length_c   1.000
_cell.angle_alpha   90.00
_cell.angle_beta   90.00
_cell.angle_gamma   90.00
#
_symmetry.space_group_name_H-M   'P 1'
#
loop_
_entity.id
_entity.type
_entity.pdbx_description
1 polymer ?
#
loop_
_entity_poly.entity_id
_entity_poly.type
_entity_poly.pdbx_seq_one_letter_code
_entity_poly.pdbx_strand_id
1 'polypeptide(L)'
;MRQTARFVLRKTLLISFFLLFTGFLSAQAFPDRFIGHWKGKLNIYQGPKLAQTISVALEVFPADSGRYDWVITYGDSGKDIRRYMLIPVDTAKGHWAIDEKDGIVLDIFVTGKKFTSTFAVMGSAVQVCYWIEGEELLMEIWSFNEKPDHKSGLGTEEVPEVNVYKFSGYHFARMQKAVK
;
A
#
# COMPACT_ATOMS: atom_id res chain seq x y z
N MET A 1 -24.00 -54.98 25.77
CA MET A 1 -24.16 -54.03 24.64
C MET A 1 -24.36 -52.55 25.01
N ARG A 2 -24.39 -52.14 26.28
CA ARG A 2 -24.60 -50.72 26.68
C ARG A 2 -23.31 -49.91 26.94
N GLN A 3 -22.13 -50.54 27.02
CA GLN A 3 -20.87 -49.83 27.30
C GLN A 3 -20.14 -49.31 26.06
N THR A 4 -20.32 -49.91 24.89
CA THR A 4 -19.66 -49.51 23.64
C THR A 4 -20.25 -48.20 23.07
N ALA A 5 -21.57 -47.96 23.27
CA ALA A 5 -22.21 -46.71 22.77
C ALA A 5 -21.75 -45.46 23.49
N ARG A 6 -21.38 -45.53 24.79
CA ARG A 6 -20.91 -44.37 25.55
C ARG A 6 -19.48 -43.94 25.20
N PHE A 7 -18.65 -44.86 24.72
CA PHE A 7 -17.26 -44.58 24.35
C PHE A 7 -17.14 -43.89 22.97
N VAL A 8 -18.03 -44.28 22.05
CA VAL A 8 -18.07 -43.67 20.71
C VAL A 8 -18.62 -42.21 20.80
N LEU A 9 -19.65 -41.99 21.64
CA LEU A 9 -20.25 -40.66 21.80
C LEU A 9 -19.29 -39.65 22.43
N ARG A 10 -18.42 -40.08 23.36
CA ARG A 10 -17.39 -39.21 23.97
C ARG A 10 -16.26 -38.81 23.00
N LYS A 11 -15.87 -39.73 22.09
CA LYS A 11 -14.83 -39.42 21.10
C LYS A 11 -15.34 -38.51 19.98
N THR A 12 -16.60 -38.65 19.57
CA THR A 12 -17.22 -37.75 18.58
C THR A 12 -17.42 -36.32 19.12
N LEU A 13 -17.75 -36.21 20.40
CA LEU A 13 -17.92 -34.86 21.02
C LEU A 13 -16.60 -34.13 21.18
N LEU A 14 -15.49 -34.81 21.44
CA LEU A 14 -14.15 -34.24 21.51
C LEU A 14 -13.60 -33.79 20.15
N ILE A 15 -13.89 -34.52 19.10
CA ILE A 15 -13.48 -34.14 17.73
C ILE A 15 -14.31 -32.96 17.22
N SER A 16 -15.60 -32.88 17.56
CA SER A 16 -16.46 -31.76 17.19
C SER A 16 -16.06 -30.43 17.90
N PHE A 17 -15.51 -30.52 19.12
CA PHE A 17 -15.04 -29.34 19.86
C PHE A 17 -13.70 -28.79 19.33
N PHE A 18 -12.87 -29.65 18.73
CA PHE A 18 -11.58 -29.24 18.17
C PHE A 18 -11.72 -28.58 16.79
N LEU A 19 -12.80 -28.86 16.04
CA LEU A 19 -13.08 -28.25 14.74
C LEU A 19 -13.70 -26.84 14.83
N LEU A 20 -14.19 -26.42 16.01
CA LEU A 20 -14.74 -25.08 16.22
C LEU A 20 -13.69 -24.02 16.58
N PHE A 21 -12.42 -24.42 16.74
CA PHE A 21 -11.31 -23.50 17.04
C PHE A 21 -10.44 -23.19 15.81
N THR A 22 -10.99 -23.29 14.59
CA THR A 22 -10.39 -22.59 13.46
C THR A 22 -10.64 -21.09 13.68
N GLY A 23 -9.77 -20.51 14.50
CA GLY A 23 -9.77 -19.09 14.73
C GLY A 23 -9.81 -18.36 13.39
N PHE A 24 -10.80 -17.52 13.20
CA PHE A 24 -10.77 -16.49 12.19
C PHE A 24 -9.50 -15.68 12.42
N LEU A 25 -8.39 -16.04 11.75
CA LEU A 25 -7.32 -15.10 11.51
C LEU A 25 -7.97 -14.00 10.66
N SER A 26 -8.60 -13.04 11.34
CA SER A 26 -9.03 -11.81 10.72
C SER A 26 -7.77 -11.19 10.14
N ALA A 27 -7.56 -11.36 8.85
CA ALA A 27 -6.50 -10.64 8.17
C ALA A 27 -6.77 -9.15 8.45
N GLN A 28 -5.88 -8.53 9.21
CA GLN A 28 -5.98 -7.11 9.52
C GLN A 28 -6.23 -6.35 8.22
N ALA A 29 -7.39 -5.66 8.14
CA ALA A 29 -7.76 -4.89 6.97
C ALA A 29 -6.86 -3.64 6.84
N PHE A 30 -6.84 -3.05 5.65
CA PHE A 30 -6.29 -1.70 5.49
C PHE A 30 -7.14 -0.71 6.33
N PRO A 31 -6.52 0.30 7.03
CA PRO A 31 -5.07 0.58 7.07
C PRO A 31 -4.34 -0.07 8.25
N ASP A 32 -5.00 -0.86 9.09
CA ASP A 32 -4.46 -1.40 10.34
C ASP A 32 -3.18 -2.22 10.16
N ARG A 33 -3.02 -2.86 9.00
CA ARG A 33 -1.79 -3.60 8.67
C ARG A 33 -0.56 -2.70 8.58
N PHE A 34 -0.75 -1.41 8.28
CA PHE A 34 0.32 -0.43 8.15
C PHE A 34 0.74 0.18 9.49
N ILE A 35 -0.04 0.01 10.55
CA ILE A 35 0.25 0.60 11.87
C ILE A 35 1.62 0.19 12.36
N GLY A 36 2.44 1.19 12.73
CA GLY A 36 3.76 1.02 13.31
C GLY A 36 4.81 1.95 12.73
N HIS A 37 6.05 1.66 13.10
CA HIS A 37 7.23 2.33 12.56
C HIS A 37 7.90 1.40 11.55
N TRP A 38 8.08 1.88 10.35
CA TRP A 38 8.71 1.17 9.24
C TRP A 38 9.98 1.90 8.82
N LYS A 39 11.08 1.19 8.63
CA LYS A 39 12.37 1.76 8.22
C LYS A 39 13.02 0.91 7.15
N GLY A 40 13.65 1.58 6.18
CA GLY A 40 14.33 0.90 5.09
C GLY A 40 15.14 1.82 4.21
N LYS A 41 15.39 1.36 3.00
CA LYS A 41 16.12 2.12 1.97
C LYS A 41 15.22 2.34 0.76
N LEU A 42 15.23 3.54 0.24
CA LEU A 42 14.60 3.93 -1.01
C LEU A 42 15.67 3.98 -2.10
N ASN A 43 15.53 3.11 -3.06
CA ASN A 43 16.35 3.06 -4.26
C ASN A 43 15.72 3.94 -5.34
N ILE A 44 16.46 4.88 -5.87
CA ILE A 44 16.07 5.83 -6.89
C ILE A 44 16.80 5.45 -8.18
N TYR A 45 16.03 5.10 -9.21
CA TYR A 45 16.57 4.69 -10.50
C TYR A 45 16.42 5.79 -11.54
N GLN A 46 17.44 5.94 -12.35
CA GLN A 46 17.44 6.81 -13.52
C GLN A 46 17.71 5.93 -14.76
N GLY A 47 16.68 5.66 -15.53
CA GLY A 47 16.72 4.62 -16.55
C GLY A 47 17.06 3.25 -15.91
N PRO A 48 18.00 2.48 -16.48
CA PRO A 48 18.38 1.17 -15.94
C PRO A 48 19.34 1.23 -14.74
N LYS A 49 19.79 2.42 -14.36
CA LYS A 49 20.84 2.59 -13.33
C LYS A 49 20.26 2.99 -11.99
N LEU A 50 20.75 2.37 -10.92
CA LEU A 50 20.55 2.86 -9.56
C LEU A 50 21.36 4.16 -9.41
N ALA A 51 20.66 5.28 -9.32
CA ALA A 51 21.27 6.61 -9.21
C ALA A 51 21.59 6.97 -7.76
N GLN A 52 20.70 6.59 -6.83
CA GLN A 52 20.85 6.93 -5.42
C GLN A 52 20.12 5.93 -4.54
N THR A 53 20.60 5.75 -3.32
CA THR A 53 19.89 5.06 -2.25
C THR A 53 19.88 5.97 -1.02
N ILE A 54 18.69 6.24 -0.48
CA ILE A 54 18.51 7.05 0.73
C ILE A 54 17.75 6.26 1.78
N SER A 55 17.86 6.64 3.04
CA SER A 55 17.01 6.10 4.09
C SER A 55 15.58 6.58 3.91
N VAL A 56 14.62 5.74 4.22
CA VAL A 56 13.21 6.09 4.29
C VAL A 56 12.60 5.48 5.55
N ALA A 57 11.71 6.25 6.20
CA ALA A 57 10.89 5.77 7.28
C ALA A 57 9.43 6.17 7.05
N LEU A 58 8.52 5.30 7.46
CA LEU A 58 7.08 5.57 7.47
C LEU A 58 6.54 5.24 8.86
N GLU A 59 5.78 6.17 9.42
CA GLU A 59 5.08 5.99 10.68
C GLU A 59 3.58 6.12 10.44
N VAL A 60 2.82 5.13 10.85
CA VAL A 60 1.36 5.11 10.70
C VAL A 60 0.74 4.82 12.05
N PHE A 61 -0.11 5.72 12.54
CA PHE A 61 -0.80 5.56 13.82
C PHE A 61 -2.25 6.03 13.74
N PRO A 62 -3.17 5.37 14.44
CA PRO A 62 -4.54 5.84 14.54
C PRO A 62 -4.60 7.26 15.13
N ALA A 63 -5.44 8.10 14.52
CA ALA A 63 -5.86 9.40 15.01
C ALA A 63 -7.36 9.39 15.30
N ASP A 64 -7.96 10.54 15.56
CA ASP A 64 -9.38 10.65 15.82
C ASP A 64 -10.24 10.37 14.57
N SER A 65 -11.50 10.06 14.77
CA SER A 65 -12.53 9.95 13.71
C SER A 65 -12.17 8.97 12.59
N GLY A 66 -11.49 7.86 12.89
CA GLY A 66 -11.09 6.85 11.90
C GLY A 66 -9.99 7.28 10.94
N ARG A 67 -9.32 8.39 11.25
CA ARG A 67 -8.15 8.88 10.52
C ARG A 67 -6.85 8.25 11.04
N TYR A 68 -5.76 8.44 10.29
CA TYR A 68 -4.44 7.96 10.71
C TYR A 68 -3.40 9.03 10.42
N ASP A 69 -2.49 9.28 11.35
CA ASP A 69 -1.25 9.97 11.04
C ASP A 69 -0.44 9.11 10.07
N TRP A 70 0.06 9.75 9.01
CA TRP A 70 0.88 9.14 7.96
C TRP A 70 2.11 10.02 7.77
N VAL A 71 3.20 9.67 8.49
CA VAL A 71 4.41 10.47 8.51
C VAL A 71 5.52 9.75 7.76
N ILE A 72 5.99 10.36 6.68
CA ILE A 72 7.09 9.82 5.90
C ILE A 72 8.33 10.70 6.07
N THR A 73 9.50 10.08 6.28
CA THR A 73 10.79 10.77 6.43
C THR A 73 11.77 10.25 5.40
N TYR A 74 12.39 11.16 4.65
CA TYR A 74 13.40 10.84 3.65
C TYR A 74 14.78 11.31 4.09
N GLY A 75 15.79 10.44 3.85
CA GLY A 75 17.19 10.71 4.18
C GLY A 75 17.52 10.55 5.67
N ASP A 76 18.81 10.57 5.96
CA ASP A 76 19.34 10.34 7.32
C ASP A 76 19.36 11.61 8.19
N SER A 77 19.19 12.78 7.57
CA SER A 77 19.26 14.07 8.28
C SER A 77 18.02 14.36 9.13
N GLY A 78 16.91 13.63 8.93
CA GLY A 78 15.62 13.92 9.58
C GLY A 78 15.02 15.27 9.22
N LYS A 79 15.45 15.91 8.13
CA LYS A 79 14.98 17.24 7.72
C LYS A 79 13.80 17.18 6.73
N ASP A 80 13.73 16.15 5.87
CA ASP A 80 12.60 15.98 4.95
C ASP A 80 11.56 15.06 5.61
N ILE A 81 10.73 15.67 6.46
CA ILE A 81 9.64 15.00 7.17
C ILE A 81 8.32 15.54 6.62
N ARG A 82 7.50 14.65 6.08
CA ARG A 82 6.17 14.96 5.55
C ARG A 82 5.11 14.36 6.45
N ARG A 83 4.30 15.25 7.05
CA ARG A 83 3.26 14.87 8.03
C ARG A 83 1.89 14.96 7.37
N TYR A 84 1.46 13.87 6.85
CA TYR A 84 0.17 13.71 6.19
C TYR A 84 -0.89 13.14 7.13
N MET A 85 -2.13 13.23 6.72
CA MET A 85 -3.28 12.59 7.38
C MET A 85 -3.97 11.68 6.37
N LEU A 86 -4.09 10.40 6.70
CA LEU A 86 -4.92 9.47 5.95
C LEU A 86 -6.36 9.59 6.43
N ILE A 87 -7.29 9.86 5.52
CA ILE A 87 -8.70 10.17 5.79
C ILE A 87 -9.59 9.13 5.12
N PRO A 88 -10.57 8.52 5.83
CA PRO A 88 -11.57 7.67 5.20
C PRO A 88 -12.54 8.50 4.36
N VAL A 89 -12.83 8.05 3.11
CA VAL A 89 -13.80 8.68 2.21
C VAL A 89 -14.98 7.74 1.98
N ASP A 90 -14.77 6.59 1.34
CA ASP A 90 -15.74 5.50 1.16
C ASP A 90 -14.99 4.18 1.35
N THR A 91 -14.83 3.78 2.60
CA THR A 91 -14.05 2.59 2.95
C THR A 91 -14.63 1.30 2.41
N ALA A 92 -15.95 1.26 2.17
CA ALA A 92 -16.62 0.10 1.56
C ALA A 92 -16.16 -0.13 0.11
N LYS A 93 -15.77 0.95 -0.58
CA LYS A 93 -15.17 0.91 -1.93
C LYS A 93 -13.65 0.97 -1.92
N GLY A 94 -13.02 0.92 -0.73
CA GLY A 94 -11.59 1.05 -0.60
C GLY A 94 -11.06 2.46 -0.90
N HIS A 95 -11.92 3.49 -0.84
CA HIS A 95 -11.56 4.87 -1.14
C HIS A 95 -11.16 5.62 0.13
N TRP A 96 -9.96 6.16 0.10
CA TRP A 96 -9.32 6.98 1.13
C TRP A 96 -8.73 8.24 0.51
N ALA A 97 -8.24 9.16 1.32
CA ALA A 97 -7.49 10.32 0.85
C ALA A 97 -6.26 10.56 1.75
N ILE A 98 -5.19 11.08 1.17
CA ILE A 98 -4.07 11.68 1.91
C ILE A 98 -4.21 13.20 1.84
N ASP A 99 -4.32 13.83 2.99
CA ASP A 99 -4.24 15.28 3.16
C ASP A 99 -2.80 15.65 3.53
N GLU A 100 -2.13 16.38 2.67
CA GLU A 100 -0.75 16.85 2.87
C GLU A 100 -0.67 18.03 3.84
N LYS A 101 -1.82 18.55 4.30
CA LYS A 101 -1.97 19.68 5.24
C LYS A 101 -1.44 21.04 4.73
N ASP A 102 -1.28 21.14 3.42
CA ASP A 102 -0.87 22.35 2.70
C ASP A 102 -1.88 22.77 1.61
N GLY A 103 -3.04 22.11 1.58
CA GLY A 103 -4.10 22.29 0.60
C GLY A 103 -4.14 21.23 -0.49
N ILE A 104 -3.19 20.30 -0.51
CA ILE A 104 -3.18 19.14 -1.41
C ILE A 104 -3.87 17.98 -0.73
N VAL A 105 -4.89 17.43 -1.39
CA VAL A 105 -5.58 16.20 -1.00
C VAL A 105 -5.56 15.23 -2.17
N LEU A 106 -4.98 14.05 -1.97
CA LEU A 106 -4.78 13.04 -3.00
C LEU A 106 -5.68 11.85 -2.73
N ASP A 107 -6.48 11.46 -3.71
CA ASP A 107 -7.27 10.24 -3.63
C ASP A 107 -6.40 8.99 -3.63
N ILE A 108 -6.81 8.01 -2.83
CA ILE A 108 -6.14 6.73 -2.72
C ILE A 108 -7.16 5.60 -2.78
N PHE A 109 -6.82 4.55 -3.49
CA PHE A 109 -7.66 3.38 -3.64
C PHE A 109 -6.96 2.12 -3.18
N VAL A 110 -7.66 1.34 -2.37
CA VAL A 110 -7.24 -0.01 -2.00
C VAL A 110 -7.76 -0.97 -3.05
N THR A 111 -6.85 -1.62 -3.78
CA THR A 111 -7.18 -2.66 -4.76
C THR A 111 -6.42 -3.93 -4.41
N GLY A 112 -7.14 -4.95 -3.99
CA GLY A 112 -6.54 -6.17 -3.47
C GLY A 112 -5.69 -5.90 -2.22
N LYS A 113 -4.37 -6.04 -2.35
CA LYS A 113 -3.42 -5.79 -1.25
C LYS A 113 -2.71 -4.44 -1.37
N LYS A 114 -2.94 -3.72 -2.46
CA LYS A 114 -2.22 -2.49 -2.78
C LYS A 114 -3.05 -1.26 -2.45
N PHE A 115 -2.37 -0.27 -1.94
CA PHE A 115 -2.85 1.05 -1.59
C PHE A 115 -2.20 2.04 -2.55
N THR A 116 -2.97 2.59 -3.49
CA THR A 116 -2.44 3.28 -4.67
C THR A 116 -3.04 4.65 -4.83
N SER A 117 -2.21 5.66 -5.02
CA SER A 117 -2.56 7.01 -5.46
C SER A 117 -1.97 7.28 -6.84
N THR A 118 -2.72 7.98 -7.68
CA THR A 118 -2.25 8.44 -9.00
C THR A 118 -2.66 9.88 -9.18
N PHE A 119 -1.70 10.74 -9.48
CA PHE A 119 -1.92 12.17 -9.63
C PHE A 119 -0.94 12.77 -10.62
N ALA A 120 -1.19 14.01 -11.05
CA ALA A 120 -0.26 14.75 -11.89
C ALA A 120 0.17 16.04 -11.18
N VAL A 121 1.45 16.35 -11.28
CA VAL A 121 2.05 17.54 -10.69
C VAL A 121 3.23 18.02 -11.54
N MET A 122 3.28 19.31 -11.82
CA MET A 122 4.39 19.96 -12.54
C MET A 122 4.82 19.25 -13.83
N GLY A 123 3.83 18.76 -14.61
CA GLY A 123 4.07 18.08 -15.88
C GLY A 123 4.46 16.60 -15.79
N SER A 124 4.40 16.04 -14.58
CA SER A 124 4.64 14.61 -14.33
C SER A 124 3.37 13.95 -13.82
N ALA A 125 2.98 12.82 -14.42
CA ALA A 125 2.03 11.89 -13.84
C ALA A 125 2.79 10.92 -12.92
N VAL A 126 2.31 10.78 -11.69
CA VAL A 126 2.97 9.99 -10.65
C VAL A 126 1.98 8.96 -10.12
N GLN A 127 2.44 7.73 -9.96
CA GLN A 127 1.73 6.69 -9.23
C GLN A 127 2.57 6.25 -8.04
N VAL A 128 1.98 6.32 -6.86
CA VAL A 128 2.58 5.82 -5.62
C VAL A 128 1.77 4.62 -5.16
N CYS A 129 2.45 3.54 -4.84
CA CYS A 129 1.84 2.30 -4.40
C CYS A 129 2.52 1.77 -3.15
N TYR A 130 1.71 1.37 -2.15
CA TYR A 130 2.18 0.71 -0.94
C TYR A 130 1.49 -0.65 -0.78
N TRP A 131 2.20 -1.64 -0.26
CA TRP A 131 1.61 -2.92 0.16
C TRP A 131 2.48 -3.61 1.20
N ILE A 132 1.91 -4.60 1.87
CA ILE A 132 2.63 -5.44 2.82
C ILE A 132 2.76 -6.84 2.22
N GLU A 133 3.99 -7.34 2.20
CA GLU A 133 4.34 -8.69 1.79
C GLU A 133 5.15 -9.38 2.90
N GLY A 134 4.56 -10.42 3.49
CA GLY A 134 5.12 -10.99 4.72
C GLY A 134 5.15 -9.96 5.86
N GLU A 135 6.34 -9.70 6.38
CA GLU A 135 6.60 -8.72 7.44
C GLU A 135 7.20 -7.41 6.93
N GLU A 136 7.24 -7.22 5.62
CA GLU A 136 7.83 -6.06 4.99
C GLU A 136 6.75 -5.14 4.41
N LEU A 137 6.97 -3.83 4.52
CA LEU A 137 6.23 -2.81 3.81
C LEU A 137 7.02 -2.40 2.57
N LEU A 138 6.37 -2.49 1.43
CA LEU A 138 6.92 -2.16 0.13
C LEU A 138 6.29 -0.87 -0.39
N MET A 139 7.09 -0.05 -1.05
CA MET A 139 6.65 1.19 -1.69
C MET A 139 7.26 1.29 -3.07
N GLU A 140 6.41 1.59 -4.06
CA GLU A 140 6.83 1.92 -5.42
C GLU A 140 6.34 3.31 -5.79
N ILE A 141 7.18 4.05 -6.51
CA ILE A 141 6.82 5.33 -7.14
C ILE A 141 7.21 5.23 -8.61
N TRP A 142 6.20 5.37 -9.47
CA TRP A 142 6.37 5.43 -10.91
C TRP A 142 6.08 6.83 -11.40
N SER A 143 6.92 7.36 -12.28
CA SER A 143 6.74 8.69 -12.86
C SER A 143 6.79 8.64 -14.38
N PHE A 144 5.89 9.39 -15.01
CA PHE A 144 5.75 9.50 -16.45
C PHE A 144 5.63 10.98 -16.83
N ASN A 145 5.99 11.34 -18.05
CA ASN A 145 5.60 12.64 -18.56
C ASN A 145 4.07 12.70 -18.65
N GLU A 146 3.46 13.78 -18.15
CA GLU A 146 2.00 13.97 -18.22
C GLU A 146 1.50 14.06 -19.67
N LYS A 147 2.32 14.64 -20.56
CA LYS A 147 2.01 14.70 -21.98
C LYS A 147 2.55 13.46 -22.69
N PRO A 148 1.77 12.90 -23.66
CA PRO A 148 2.27 11.82 -24.49
C PRO A 148 3.57 12.21 -25.22
N ASP A 149 4.49 11.27 -25.31
CA ASP A 149 5.74 11.41 -26.08
C ASP A 149 5.45 11.34 -27.58
N HIS A 150 4.63 10.39 -27.96
CA HIS A 150 4.15 10.23 -29.33
C HIS A 150 2.82 9.47 -29.35
N LYS A 151 2.22 9.41 -30.54
CA LYS A 151 1.02 8.62 -30.80
C LYS A 151 1.37 7.45 -31.70
N SER A 152 0.64 6.35 -31.54
CA SER A 152 0.73 5.12 -32.32
C SER A 152 -0.67 4.65 -32.70
N GLY A 153 -0.79 3.77 -33.71
CA GLY A 153 -2.07 3.31 -34.25
C GLY A 153 -2.49 4.11 -35.48
N LEU A 154 -3.57 3.65 -36.14
CA LEU A 154 -4.08 4.23 -37.38
C LEU A 154 -5.22 5.24 -37.15
N GLY A 155 -5.77 5.30 -35.94
CA GLY A 155 -6.93 6.15 -35.63
C GLY A 155 -8.24 5.65 -36.26
N THR A 156 -8.31 4.37 -36.60
CA THR A 156 -9.53 3.71 -37.10
C THR A 156 -10.26 2.98 -35.98
N GLU A 157 -11.50 2.56 -36.22
CA GLU A 157 -12.26 1.77 -35.22
C GLU A 157 -11.58 0.43 -34.94
N GLU A 158 -10.96 -0.21 -35.94
CA GLU A 158 -10.25 -1.48 -35.78
C GLU A 158 -8.87 -1.31 -35.16
N VAL A 159 -8.19 -0.19 -35.44
CA VAL A 159 -6.84 0.12 -34.90
C VAL A 159 -6.86 1.54 -34.33
N PRO A 160 -7.28 1.70 -33.07
CA PRO A 160 -7.40 3.01 -32.46
C PRO A 160 -6.05 3.72 -32.30
N GLU A 161 -6.09 5.04 -32.23
CA GLU A 161 -4.93 5.83 -31.85
C GLU A 161 -4.62 5.63 -30.38
N VAL A 162 -3.35 5.43 -30.04
CA VAL A 162 -2.83 5.19 -28.69
C VAL A 162 -1.81 6.26 -28.35
N ASN A 163 -1.99 6.91 -27.19
CA ASN A 163 -0.99 7.80 -26.62
C ASN A 163 0.10 6.98 -25.93
N VAL A 164 1.35 7.22 -26.27
CA VAL A 164 2.52 6.58 -25.66
C VAL A 164 3.21 7.59 -24.76
N TYR A 165 3.40 7.23 -23.48
CA TYR A 165 3.97 8.11 -22.47
C TYR A 165 5.42 7.74 -22.18
N LYS A 166 6.27 8.75 -22.05
CA LYS A 166 7.66 8.56 -21.68
C LYS A 166 7.77 8.31 -20.19
N PHE A 167 8.38 7.19 -19.85
CA PHE A 167 8.76 6.87 -18.47
C PHE A 167 9.90 7.81 -18.03
N SER A 168 9.74 8.44 -16.84
CA SER A 168 10.69 9.42 -16.33
C SER A 168 11.42 9.00 -15.05
N GLY A 169 10.84 8.10 -14.25
CA GLY A 169 11.51 7.67 -13.02
C GLY A 169 10.82 6.49 -12.34
N TYR A 170 11.64 5.71 -11.63
CA TYR A 170 11.19 4.62 -10.77
C TYR A 170 11.93 4.65 -9.44
N HIS A 171 11.17 4.60 -8.36
CA HIS A 171 11.72 4.46 -7.02
C HIS A 171 11.10 3.25 -6.35
N PHE A 172 11.90 2.55 -5.56
CA PHE A 172 11.45 1.37 -4.83
C PHE A 172 12.02 1.36 -3.42
N ALA A 173 11.17 1.14 -2.44
CA ALA A 173 11.58 0.94 -1.06
C ALA A 173 11.08 -0.39 -0.52
N ARG A 174 11.91 -1.00 0.32
CA ARG A 174 11.60 -2.13 1.17
C ARG A 174 11.90 -1.74 2.60
N MET A 175 10.90 -1.80 3.45
CA MET A 175 10.96 -1.35 4.84
C MET A 175 10.56 -2.48 5.78
N GLN A 176 11.26 -2.60 6.88
CA GLN A 176 10.96 -3.55 7.96
C GLN A 176 10.36 -2.81 9.15
N LYS A 177 9.53 -3.50 9.91
CA LYS A 177 8.95 -2.96 11.12
C LYS A 177 10.05 -2.76 12.16
N ALA A 178 10.24 -1.52 12.59
CA ALA A 178 11.22 -1.20 13.63
C ALA A 178 10.65 -1.57 15.01
N VAL A 179 11.38 -2.36 15.77
CA VAL A 179 11.12 -2.59 17.17
C VAL A 179 11.50 -1.32 17.91
N LYS A 180 10.61 -0.83 18.78
CA LYS A 180 10.91 0.32 19.67
C LYS A 180 11.99 -0.04 20.68
#